data_039a3ac1549952f939b2ed30994a1620
#
_entry.id   039a3ac1549952f939b2ed30994a1620
#
_cell.length_a   1.000
_cell.length_b   1.000
_cell.length_c   1.000
_cell.angle_alpha   90.00
_cell.angle_beta   90.00
_cell.angle_gamma   90.00
#
_symmetry.space_group_name_H-M   'P 1'
#
loop_
_entity.id
_entity.type
_entity.pdbx_description
1 polymer ?
#
loop_
_entity_poly.entity_id
_entity_poly.type
_entity_poly.pdbx_seq_one_letter_code
_entity_poly.pdbx_strand_id
1 'polypeptide(L)'
;MADENFYNDILRGVLRRNPNLDMVRVQDVGLQEADDPTILEWAAIEGRILLTHDVETMTHYAYARVSLAKPMPGVFEVKRSLPLRQVIEDLLLLAECSEEDEWEGQVRYFPI
;
A
#
# COMPACT_ATOMS: atom_id res chain seq x y z
N MET A 1 -3.88 -2.70 0.18
CA MET A 1 -3.28 -3.81 0.97
C MET A 1 -2.13 -3.29 1.81
N ALA A 2 -2.00 -3.76 3.02
CA ALA A 2 -0.93 -3.34 3.93
C ALA A 2 0.13 -4.43 4.05
N ASP A 3 1.40 -4.05 3.90
CA ASP A 3 2.53 -4.93 4.08
C ASP A 3 2.55 -5.52 5.51
N GLU A 4 3.22 -6.64 5.69
CA GLU A 4 3.19 -7.40 6.95
C GLU A 4 3.60 -6.56 8.17
N ASN A 5 4.61 -5.71 8.01
CA ASN A 5 5.14 -4.87 9.08
C ASN A 5 4.56 -3.45 9.10
N PHE A 6 3.51 -3.21 8.32
CA PHE A 6 2.86 -1.91 8.31
C PHE A 6 2.15 -1.67 9.66
N TYR A 7 2.27 -0.44 10.18
CA TYR A 7 1.77 -0.11 11.52
C TYR A 7 0.26 -0.29 11.60
N ASN A 8 -0.16 -1.27 12.37
CA ASN A 8 -1.57 -1.67 12.43
C ASN A 8 -2.50 -0.60 12.99
N ASP A 9 -1.98 0.31 13.82
CA ASP A 9 -2.80 1.42 14.34
C ASP A 9 -3.26 2.38 13.24
N ILE A 10 -2.50 2.47 12.15
CA ILE A 10 -2.92 3.24 10.98
C ILE A 10 -4.16 2.59 10.38
N LEU A 11 -4.12 1.28 10.17
CA LEU A 11 -5.25 0.53 9.61
C LEU A 11 -6.48 0.62 10.49
N ARG A 12 -6.30 0.48 11.80
CA ARG A 12 -7.39 0.60 12.75
C ARG A 12 -8.04 1.99 12.69
N GLY A 13 -7.22 3.03 12.61
CA GLY A 13 -7.70 4.41 12.54
C GLY A 13 -8.48 4.68 11.26
N VAL A 14 -7.98 4.18 10.13
CA VAL A 14 -8.64 4.32 8.83
C VAL A 14 -9.99 3.60 8.84
N LEU A 15 -10.01 2.35 9.28
CA LEU A 15 -11.23 1.54 9.30
C LEU A 15 -12.25 2.00 10.33
N ARG A 16 -11.80 2.65 11.41
CA ARG A 16 -12.71 3.24 12.38
C ARG A 16 -13.50 4.40 11.76
N ARG A 17 -12.85 5.19 10.94
CA ARG A 17 -13.48 6.33 10.26
C ARG A 17 -14.28 5.92 9.03
N ASN A 18 -13.84 4.89 8.31
CA ASN A 18 -14.52 4.37 7.14
C ASN A 18 -14.55 2.84 7.18
N PRO A 19 -15.52 2.25 7.91
CA PRO A 19 -15.60 0.79 8.06
C PRO A 19 -15.85 0.03 6.76
N ASN A 20 -16.33 0.71 5.73
CA ASN A 20 -16.64 0.08 4.45
C ASN A 20 -15.44 0.05 3.49
N LEU A 21 -14.31 0.64 3.88
CA LEU A 21 -13.13 0.65 3.04
C LEU A 21 -12.56 -0.76 2.93
N ASP A 22 -12.30 -1.20 1.69
CA ASP A 22 -11.75 -2.52 1.42
C ASP A 22 -10.24 -2.50 1.66
N MET A 23 -9.82 -2.97 2.84
CA MET A 23 -8.41 -3.09 3.20
C MET A 23 -8.11 -4.50 3.69
N VAL A 24 -7.01 -5.07 3.20
CA VAL A 24 -6.50 -6.36 3.67
C VAL A 24 -5.03 -6.22 4.05
N ARG A 25 -4.57 -7.07 4.96
CA ARG A 25 -3.15 -7.15 5.31
C ARG A 25 -2.54 -8.37 4.62
N VAL A 26 -1.24 -8.29 4.34
CA VAL A 26 -0.49 -9.39 3.75
C VAL A 26 -0.72 -10.69 4.54
N GLN A 27 -0.66 -10.64 5.87
CA GLN A 27 -0.87 -11.81 6.71
C GLN A 27 -2.31 -12.33 6.69
N ASP A 28 -3.30 -11.48 6.38
CA ASP A 28 -4.70 -11.89 6.32
C ASP A 28 -5.03 -12.71 5.09
N VAL A 29 -4.22 -12.59 4.04
CA VAL A 29 -4.44 -13.29 2.77
C VAL A 29 -3.45 -14.43 2.55
N GLY A 30 -2.76 -14.86 3.63
CA GLY A 30 -1.89 -16.01 3.57
C GLY A 30 -0.50 -15.73 2.98
N LEU A 31 -0.09 -14.48 2.93
CA LEU A 31 1.20 -14.07 2.36
C LEU A 31 2.24 -13.69 3.43
N GLN A 32 1.99 -14.04 4.68
CA GLN A 32 3.00 -13.81 5.72
C GLN A 32 4.31 -14.51 5.35
N GLU A 33 5.41 -13.81 5.55
CA GLU A 33 6.76 -14.27 5.20
C GLU A 33 7.02 -14.45 3.69
N ALA A 34 6.07 -14.07 2.83
CA ALA A 34 6.30 -14.08 1.39
C ALA A 34 7.30 -12.99 1.02
N ASP A 35 8.07 -13.21 -0.06
CA ASP A 35 9.00 -12.19 -0.53
C ASP A 35 8.27 -11.03 -1.24
N ASP A 36 8.97 -9.92 -1.42
CA ASP A 36 8.37 -8.72 -2.00
C ASP A 36 7.87 -8.93 -3.44
N PRO A 37 8.58 -9.61 -4.32
CA PRO A 37 8.05 -9.90 -5.66
C PRO A 37 6.72 -10.66 -5.64
N THR A 38 6.58 -11.63 -4.74
CA THR A 38 5.35 -12.42 -4.59
C THR A 38 4.19 -11.53 -4.10
N ILE A 39 4.46 -10.66 -3.13
CA ILE A 39 3.45 -9.72 -2.61
C ILE A 39 2.99 -8.78 -3.71
N LEU A 40 3.92 -8.22 -4.49
CA LEU A 40 3.59 -7.30 -5.57
C LEU A 40 2.81 -7.99 -6.69
N GLU A 41 3.14 -9.24 -7.01
CA GLU A 41 2.40 -10.03 -8.00
C GLU A 41 0.96 -10.24 -7.56
N TRP A 42 0.77 -10.63 -6.31
CA TRP A 42 -0.58 -10.82 -5.76
C TRP A 42 -1.37 -9.52 -5.77
N ALA A 43 -0.75 -8.41 -5.38
CA ALA A 43 -1.39 -7.09 -5.40
C ALA A 43 -1.82 -6.70 -6.82
N ALA A 44 -0.98 -7.00 -7.81
CA ALA A 44 -1.29 -6.72 -9.21
C ALA A 44 -2.47 -7.53 -9.71
N ILE A 45 -2.51 -8.83 -9.39
CA ILE A 45 -3.61 -9.71 -9.77
C ILE A 45 -4.94 -9.22 -9.17
N GLU A 46 -4.90 -8.76 -7.92
CA GLU A 46 -6.09 -8.29 -7.22
C GLU A 46 -6.41 -6.81 -7.45
N GLY A 47 -5.56 -6.10 -8.19
CA GLY A 47 -5.76 -4.68 -8.45
C GLY A 47 -5.66 -3.81 -7.21
N ARG A 48 -4.79 -4.16 -6.26
CA ARG A 48 -4.68 -3.47 -4.97
C ARG A 48 -3.43 -2.62 -4.86
N ILE A 49 -3.56 -1.45 -4.26
CA ILE A 49 -2.43 -0.59 -3.90
C ILE A 49 -1.79 -1.16 -2.63
N LEU A 50 -0.45 -1.18 -2.59
CA LEU A 50 0.30 -1.66 -1.45
C LEU A 50 0.77 -0.49 -0.58
N LEU A 51 0.51 -0.58 0.72
CA LEU A 51 1.00 0.37 1.72
C LEU A 51 2.18 -0.28 2.44
N THR A 52 3.31 0.41 2.50
CA THR A 52 4.52 -0.14 3.11
C THR A 52 5.36 0.93 3.79
N HIS A 53 6.18 0.53 4.75
CA HIS A 53 7.23 1.38 5.33
C HIS A 53 8.60 1.09 4.70
N ASP A 54 8.70 0.05 3.87
CA ASP A 54 9.96 -0.40 3.28
C ASP A 54 10.29 0.42 2.04
N VAL A 55 11.23 1.37 2.19
CA VAL A 55 11.66 2.26 1.12
C VAL A 55 12.79 1.67 0.26
N GLU A 56 13.34 0.52 0.64
CA GLU A 56 14.47 -0.10 -0.06
C GLU A 56 14.03 -1.25 -0.96
N THR A 57 13.69 -2.39 -0.39
CA THR A 57 13.42 -3.58 -1.18
C THR A 57 12.07 -3.54 -1.89
N MET A 58 11.01 -3.15 -1.22
CA MET A 58 9.69 -3.11 -1.84
C MET A 58 9.65 -2.11 -3.00
N THR A 59 10.22 -0.93 -2.79
CA THR A 59 10.29 0.11 -3.83
C THR A 59 11.10 -0.35 -5.02
N HIS A 60 12.24 -1.02 -4.78
CA HIS A 60 13.09 -1.57 -5.82
C HIS A 60 12.31 -2.53 -6.72
N TYR A 61 11.59 -3.48 -6.13
CA TYR A 61 10.83 -4.47 -6.90
C TYR A 61 9.61 -3.85 -7.60
N ALA A 62 9.01 -2.82 -7.00
CA ALA A 62 7.91 -2.10 -7.65
C ALA A 62 8.38 -1.42 -8.94
N TYR A 63 9.51 -0.72 -8.89
CA TYR A 63 10.10 -0.10 -10.07
C TYR A 63 10.54 -1.13 -11.11
N ALA A 64 11.03 -2.28 -10.68
CA ALA A 64 11.40 -3.36 -11.59
C ALA A 64 10.18 -3.85 -12.38
N ARG A 65 9.02 -3.98 -11.74
CA ARG A 65 7.79 -4.36 -12.44
C ARG A 65 7.41 -3.33 -13.50
N VAL A 66 7.49 -2.05 -13.16
CA VAL A 66 7.18 -0.96 -14.10
C VAL A 66 8.13 -1.01 -15.29
N SER A 67 9.42 -1.23 -15.06
CA SER A 67 10.43 -1.34 -16.13
C SER A 67 10.16 -2.50 -17.06
N LEU A 68 9.57 -3.59 -16.55
CA LEU A 68 9.23 -4.77 -17.32
C LEU A 68 7.83 -4.70 -17.92
N ALA A 69 7.17 -3.56 -17.85
CA ALA A 69 5.80 -3.33 -18.31
C ALA A 69 4.79 -4.30 -17.67
N LYS A 70 5.04 -4.70 -16.43
CA LYS A 70 4.09 -5.53 -15.67
C LYS A 70 3.12 -4.66 -14.89
N PRO A 71 1.87 -5.11 -14.69
CA PRO A 71 0.90 -4.36 -13.89
C PRO A 71 1.45 -4.10 -12.47
N MET A 72 1.28 -2.87 -12.01
CA MET A 72 1.67 -2.47 -10.66
C MET A 72 0.69 -1.38 -10.22
N PRO A 73 -0.39 -1.74 -9.49
CA PRO A 73 -1.50 -0.82 -9.19
C PRO A 73 -1.13 0.41 -8.37
N GLY A 74 -0.02 0.37 -7.67
CA GLY A 74 0.51 1.48 -6.91
C GLY A 74 1.16 1.03 -5.62
N VAL A 75 2.18 1.76 -5.20
CA VAL A 75 2.84 1.55 -3.90
C VAL A 75 2.89 2.90 -3.18
N PHE A 76 2.39 2.94 -1.95
CA PHE A 76 2.46 4.11 -1.09
C PHE A 76 3.49 3.85 0.01
N GLU A 77 4.56 4.62 -0.03
CA GLU A 77 5.62 4.58 0.98
C GLU A 77 5.28 5.54 2.12
N VAL A 78 5.15 5.01 3.33
CA VAL A 78 4.79 5.80 4.50
C VAL A 78 5.94 5.76 5.50
N LYS A 79 6.50 6.92 5.82
CA LYS A 79 7.57 7.00 6.83
C LYS A 79 7.01 6.66 8.20
N ARG A 80 7.73 5.82 8.96
CA ARG A 80 7.32 5.44 10.32
C ARG A 80 7.27 6.62 11.29
N SER A 81 8.04 7.67 11.00
CA SER A 81 8.13 8.85 11.87
C SER A 81 6.98 9.84 11.70
N LEU A 82 6.10 9.65 10.71
CA LEU A 82 4.98 10.56 10.49
C LEU A 82 3.95 10.44 11.60
N PRO A 83 3.30 11.55 11.99
CA PRO A 83 2.22 11.49 12.98
C PRO A 83 1.11 10.57 12.51
N LEU A 84 0.67 9.68 13.38
CA LEU A 84 -0.37 8.69 13.09
C LEU A 84 -1.63 9.35 12.51
N ARG A 85 -2.08 10.42 13.14
CA ARG A 85 -3.29 11.12 12.73
C ARG A 85 -3.19 11.65 11.30
N GLN A 86 -2.05 12.23 10.95
CA GLN A 86 -1.83 12.78 9.61
C GLN A 86 -1.87 11.68 8.55
N VAL A 87 -1.23 10.55 8.82
CA VAL A 87 -1.22 9.42 7.89
C VAL A 87 -2.65 8.90 7.67
N ILE A 88 -3.41 8.75 8.75
CA ILE A 88 -4.80 8.29 8.68
C ILE A 88 -5.62 9.24 7.81
N GLU A 89 -5.52 10.55 8.06
CA GLU A 89 -6.25 11.55 7.28
C GLU A 89 -5.88 11.53 5.81
N ASP A 90 -4.58 11.43 5.50
CA ASP A 90 -4.10 11.39 4.12
C ASP A 90 -4.58 10.14 3.39
N LEU A 91 -4.55 8.98 4.04
CA LEU A 91 -5.03 7.74 3.43
C LEU A 91 -6.53 7.78 3.16
N LEU A 92 -7.30 8.33 4.09
CA LEU A 92 -8.74 8.49 3.91
C LEU A 92 -9.04 9.42 2.74
N LEU A 93 -8.32 10.53 2.64
CA LEU A 93 -8.49 11.48 1.55
C LEU A 93 -8.20 10.82 0.20
N LEU A 94 -7.10 10.07 0.11
CA LEU A 94 -6.76 9.35 -1.12
C LEU A 94 -7.80 8.31 -1.47
N ALA A 95 -8.28 7.54 -0.49
CA ALA A 95 -9.29 6.51 -0.72
C ALA A 95 -10.61 7.10 -1.23
N GLU A 96 -10.99 8.29 -0.74
CA GLU A 96 -12.24 8.92 -1.12
C GLU A 96 -12.16 9.71 -2.42
N CYS A 97 -10.98 10.23 -2.76
CA CYS A 97 -10.81 11.15 -3.88
C CYS A 97 -10.09 10.55 -5.09
N SER A 98 -9.50 9.36 -4.96
CA SER A 98 -8.78 8.73 -6.06
C SER A 98 -9.74 7.98 -6.99
N GLU A 99 -9.46 8.07 -8.28
CA GLU A 99 -10.19 7.30 -9.26
C GLU A 99 -9.54 5.91 -9.42
N GLU A 100 -10.28 4.97 -10.00
CA GLU A 100 -9.77 3.64 -10.30
C GLU A 100 -8.56 3.78 -11.23
N ASP A 101 -7.50 3.00 -10.94
CA ASP A 101 -6.25 2.96 -11.69
C ASP A 101 -5.46 4.27 -11.73
N GLU A 102 -5.83 5.26 -10.93
CA GLU A 102 -5.12 6.54 -10.91
C GLU A 102 -3.64 6.39 -10.56
N TRP A 103 -3.29 5.42 -9.72
CA TRP A 103 -1.94 5.21 -9.22
C TRP A 103 -1.18 4.10 -9.94
N GLU A 104 -1.72 3.58 -11.02
CA GLU A 104 -1.08 2.52 -11.79
C GLU A 104 0.33 2.92 -12.22
N GLY A 105 1.30 2.07 -11.92
CA GLY A 105 2.70 2.28 -12.26
C GLY A 105 3.42 3.31 -11.41
N GLN A 106 2.81 3.78 -10.32
CA GLN A 106 3.38 4.85 -9.50
C GLN A 106 3.77 4.39 -8.10
N VAL A 107 4.91 4.91 -7.65
CA VAL A 107 5.33 4.82 -6.24
C VAL A 107 5.23 6.22 -5.67
N ARG A 108 4.47 6.38 -4.60
CA ARG A 108 4.25 7.67 -3.95
C ARG A 108 4.75 7.64 -2.52
N TYR A 109 5.32 8.76 -2.10
CA TYR A 109 5.92 8.89 -0.77
C TYR A 109 5.07 9.83 0.08
N PHE A 110 4.71 9.38 1.29
CA PHE A 110 4.03 10.22 2.27
C PHE A 110 5.06 10.98 3.11
N PRO A 111 4.81 12.26 3.47
CA PRO A 111 3.59 13.01 3.17
C PRO A 111 3.52 13.43 1.71
N ILE A 112 2.30 13.52 1.25
CA ILE A 112 2.05 13.92 -0.14
C ILE A 112 2.03 15.43 -0.25
#